data_c1f61729870437485f6b3b6595f4ec82
#
_entry.id   c1f61729870437485f6b3b6595f4ec82
#
_cell.length_a   1.000
_cell.length_b   1.000
_cell.length_c   1.000
_cell.angle_alpha   90.00
_cell.angle_beta   90.00
_cell.angle_gamma   90.00
#
_symmetry.space_group_name_H-M   'P 1'
#
loop_
_entity.id
_entity.type
_entity.pdbx_description
1 polymer ?
#
loop_
_entity_poly.entity_id
_entity_poly.type
_entity_poly.pdbx_seq_one_letter_code
_entity_poly.pdbx_strand_id
1 'polypeptide(L)'
;MKELCVLLEVRRSSYYAYKVRKRKPDVQRVSLRAKVTELFNESRGSAGSRTLKDQMKDAGFSIGRFKVRSLMREAGLKSRQPGPSPYKKYGQARVDIPNLLDRQFDVPEPNKVWCGDISYIWAGDRWHYLAVVMDLCTRRVVGSAVSEKPNAQLVVDALEIALEARGYPKGLMFHSDQGSQYGSRRFRRILWRNQIQQSMSRRGNCWDNAPMERLFRSLKSEWLLPLGYRSLMAAKADINDYFMRYYNWRRPHSVNDGMSPGVAENQFNLVSKFA
;
A
#
# COMPACT_ATOMS: atom_id res chain seq x y z
N MET A 1 -18.60 -37.95 36.13
CA MET A 1 -17.65 -36.87 36.50
C MET A 1 -16.68 -37.23 37.61
N LYS A 2 -17.16 -37.85 38.71
CA LYS A 2 -16.29 -38.33 39.82
C LYS A 2 -15.28 -39.33 39.29
N GLU A 3 -15.73 -40.33 38.55
CA GLU A 3 -14.93 -41.39 37.93
C GLU A 3 -13.94 -40.87 36.88
N LEU A 4 -14.36 -39.91 36.03
CA LEU A 4 -13.49 -39.28 35.05
C LEU A 4 -12.35 -38.48 35.69
N CYS A 5 -12.61 -37.80 36.79
CA CYS A 5 -11.56 -37.08 37.53
C CYS A 5 -10.55 -38.05 38.18
N VAL A 6 -10.99 -39.21 38.65
CA VAL A 6 -10.11 -40.25 39.17
C VAL A 6 -9.28 -40.84 38.03
N LEU A 7 -9.92 -41.21 36.91
CA LEU A 7 -9.25 -41.79 35.74
C LEU A 7 -8.17 -40.88 35.15
N LEU A 8 -8.41 -39.57 35.15
CA LEU A 8 -7.49 -38.55 34.59
C LEU A 8 -6.57 -37.92 35.67
N GLU A 9 -6.55 -38.47 36.89
CA GLU A 9 -5.76 -37.96 38.03
C GLU A 9 -5.91 -36.49 38.33
N VAL A 10 -7.11 -35.89 38.00
CA VAL A 10 -7.40 -34.48 38.19
C VAL A 10 -8.29 -34.28 39.42
N ARG A 11 -7.92 -33.37 40.32
CA ARG A 11 -8.77 -32.99 41.44
C ARG A 11 -10.11 -32.40 40.98
N ARG A 12 -11.24 -32.83 41.53
CA ARG A 12 -12.57 -32.31 41.20
C ARG A 12 -12.66 -30.78 41.36
N SER A 13 -12.03 -30.22 42.41
CA SER A 13 -11.93 -28.78 42.60
C SER A 13 -11.26 -28.07 41.44
N SER A 14 -10.18 -28.61 40.92
CA SER A 14 -9.49 -28.05 39.73
C SER A 14 -10.36 -28.07 38.49
N TYR A 15 -11.14 -29.13 38.28
CA TYR A 15 -12.10 -29.23 37.17
C TYR A 15 -13.21 -28.18 37.29
N TYR A 16 -13.82 -28.02 38.46
CA TYR A 16 -14.86 -27.02 38.65
C TYR A 16 -14.31 -25.57 38.59
N ALA A 17 -13.12 -25.33 39.16
CA ALA A 17 -12.44 -24.05 39.05
C ALA A 17 -12.13 -23.69 37.58
N TYR A 18 -11.72 -24.69 36.77
CA TYR A 18 -11.55 -24.55 35.34
C TYR A 18 -12.88 -24.18 34.63
N LYS A 19 -13.98 -24.89 34.94
CA LYS A 19 -15.33 -24.60 34.40
C LYS A 19 -15.79 -23.17 34.70
N VAL A 20 -15.57 -22.71 35.92
CA VAL A 20 -15.92 -21.32 36.33
C VAL A 20 -15.05 -20.32 35.59
N ARG A 21 -13.74 -20.54 35.51
CA ARG A 21 -12.83 -19.66 34.76
C ARG A 21 -13.19 -19.61 33.27
N LYS A 22 -13.52 -20.75 32.66
CA LYS A 22 -13.94 -20.83 31.25
C LYS A 22 -15.22 -20.05 30.94
N ARG A 23 -16.10 -19.88 31.95
CA ARG A 23 -17.35 -19.12 31.81
C ARG A 23 -17.16 -17.59 31.96
N LYS A 24 -16.08 -17.16 32.63
CA LYS A 24 -15.79 -15.73 32.78
C LYS A 24 -15.23 -15.21 31.45
N PRO A 25 -15.84 -14.16 30.84
CA PRO A 25 -15.28 -13.58 29.65
C PRO A 25 -13.91 -12.95 29.97
N ASP A 26 -12.91 -13.26 29.17
CA ASP A 26 -11.62 -12.56 29.20
C ASP A 26 -11.82 -11.16 28.58
N VAL A 27 -12.06 -10.18 29.44
CA VAL A 27 -12.33 -8.78 29.03
C VAL A 27 -11.20 -8.23 28.17
N GLN A 28 -9.94 -8.51 28.52
CA GLN A 28 -8.79 -8.08 27.73
C GLN A 28 -8.81 -8.72 26.34
N ARG A 29 -9.13 -10.01 26.25
CA ARG A 29 -9.23 -10.71 24.97
C ARG A 29 -10.38 -10.19 24.11
N VAL A 30 -11.52 -9.86 24.72
CA VAL A 30 -12.68 -9.25 24.04
C VAL A 30 -12.30 -7.88 23.47
N SER A 31 -11.64 -7.03 24.26
CA SER A 31 -11.17 -5.71 23.83
C SER A 31 -10.16 -5.83 22.67
N LEU A 32 -9.17 -6.71 22.78
CA LEU A 32 -8.19 -6.95 21.71
C LEU A 32 -8.87 -7.45 20.42
N ARG A 33 -9.86 -8.35 20.53
CA ARG A 33 -10.60 -8.85 19.38
C ARG A 33 -11.42 -7.75 18.72
N ALA A 34 -12.07 -6.88 19.49
CA ALA A 34 -12.81 -5.71 18.98
C ALA A 34 -11.86 -4.79 18.19
N LYS A 35 -10.68 -4.47 18.73
CA LYS A 35 -9.69 -3.62 18.06
C LYS A 35 -9.14 -4.27 16.79
N VAL A 36 -8.85 -5.57 16.80
CA VAL A 36 -8.45 -6.31 15.58
C VAL A 36 -9.54 -6.26 14.51
N THR A 37 -10.81 -6.37 14.90
CA THR A 37 -11.96 -6.29 13.97
C THR A 37 -12.10 -4.88 13.37
N GLU A 38 -11.95 -3.85 14.19
CA GLU A 38 -11.95 -2.45 13.75
C GLU A 38 -10.88 -2.19 12.67
N LEU A 39 -9.62 -2.52 12.97
CA LEU A 39 -8.50 -2.35 12.05
C LEU A 39 -8.65 -3.20 10.76
N PHE A 40 -9.21 -4.39 10.88
CA PHE A 40 -9.53 -5.23 9.73
C PHE A 40 -10.59 -4.59 8.84
N ASN A 41 -11.62 -3.97 9.41
CA ASN A 41 -12.67 -3.27 8.67
C ASN A 41 -12.15 -1.98 8.01
N GLU A 42 -11.28 -1.22 8.69
CA GLU A 42 -10.58 -0.07 8.11
C GLU A 42 -9.80 -0.44 6.83
N SER A 43 -9.23 -1.64 6.80
CA SER A 43 -8.53 -2.20 5.62
C SER A 43 -9.46 -2.79 4.57
N ARG A 44 -10.78 -2.64 4.73
CA ARG A 44 -11.79 -3.29 3.88
C ARG A 44 -11.64 -4.81 3.77
N GLY A 45 -11.19 -5.45 4.84
CA GLY A 45 -11.00 -6.90 4.89
C GLY A 45 -9.76 -7.41 4.17
N SER A 46 -8.79 -6.56 3.86
CA SER A 46 -7.56 -6.94 3.17
C SER A 46 -6.41 -7.27 4.13
N ALA A 47 -6.38 -6.67 5.32
CA ALA A 47 -5.27 -6.81 6.25
C ALA A 47 -5.12 -8.25 6.76
N GLY A 48 -3.93 -8.81 6.60
CA GLY A 48 -3.56 -10.10 7.16
C GLY A 48 -2.96 -9.97 8.57
N SER A 49 -2.68 -11.10 9.22
CA SER A 49 -2.19 -11.13 10.60
C SER A 49 -0.83 -10.42 10.81
N ARG A 50 -0.01 -10.23 9.77
CA ARG A 50 1.23 -9.44 9.87
C ARG A 50 0.90 -7.95 9.90
N THR A 51 0.13 -7.48 8.94
CA THR A 51 -0.35 -6.09 8.84
C THR A 51 -1.10 -5.67 10.11
N LEU A 52 -2.04 -6.50 10.58
CA LEU A 52 -2.79 -6.24 11.80
C LEU A 52 -1.92 -6.21 13.05
N LYS A 53 -0.87 -7.05 13.15
CA LYS A 53 0.10 -6.99 14.25
C LYS A 53 0.78 -5.62 14.32
N ASP A 54 1.22 -5.12 13.16
CA ASP A 54 1.92 -3.83 13.07
C ASP A 54 0.96 -2.67 13.38
N GLN A 55 -0.26 -2.70 12.85
CA GLN A 55 -1.32 -1.73 13.17
C GLN A 55 -1.74 -1.76 14.66
N MET A 56 -1.80 -2.95 15.27
CA MET A 56 -2.05 -3.09 16.71
C MET A 56 -0.93 -2.46 17.55
N LYS A 57 0.33 -2.63 17.13
CA LYS A 57 1.50 -1.99 17.77
C LYS A 57 1.38 -0.46 17.69
N ASP A 58 1.02 0.09 16.52
CA ASP A 58 0.82 1.53 16.31
C ASP A 58 -0.35 2.06 17.16
N ALA A 59 -1.37 1.23 17.40
CA ALA A 59 -2.49 1.54 18.30
C ALA A 59 -2.18 1.32 19.80
N GLY A 60 -0.92 1.04 20.17
CA GLY A 60 -0.48 0.87 21.56
C GLY A 60 -0.63 -0.55 22.13
N PHE A 61 -1.00 -1.55 21.32
CA PHE A 61 -1.18 -2.93 21.77
C PHE A 61 -0.01 -3.82 21.35
N SER A 62 0.90 -4.12 22.27
CA SER A 62 2.03 -5.04 22.02
C SER A 62 1.58 -6.50 22.07
N ILE A 63 1.15 -7.07 20.94
CA ILE A 63 0.75 -8.46 20.82
C ILE A 63 1.45 -9.17 19.65
N GLY A 64 1.78 -10.44 19.86
CA GLY A 64 2.44 -11.24 18.84
C GLY A 64 1.50 -11.68 17.70
N ARG A 65 2.09 -11.96 16.51
CA ARG A 65 1.37 -12.39 15.31
C ARG A 65 0.45 -13.62 15.55
N PHE A 66 0.87 -14.57 16.36
CA PHE A 66 0.07 -15.76 16.66
C PHE A 66 -1.21 -15.41 17.45
N LYS A 67 -1.11 -14.46 18.39
CA LYS A 67 -2.28 -13.96 19.14
C LYS A 67 -3.24 -13.24 18.21
N VAL A 68 -2.75 -12.36 17.31
CA VAL A 68 -3.58 -11.70 16.28
C VAL A 68 -4.29 -12.75 15.41
N ARG A 69 -3.57 -13.76 14.92
CA ARG A 69 -4.17 -14.84 14.10
C ARG A 69 -5.26 -15.62 14.86
N SER A 70 -5.10 -15.84 16.16
CA SER A 70 -6.13 -16.45 17.00
C SER A 70 -7.36 -15.57 17.10
N LEU A 71 -7.18 -14.26 17.35
CA LEU A 71 -8.28 -13.28 17.43
C LEU A 71 -9.03 -13.15 16.10
N MET A 72 -8.32 -13.12 14.98
CA MET A 72 -8.93 -13.13 13.64
C MET A 72 -9.81 -14.38 13.43
N ARG A 73 -9.30 -15.55 13.82
CA ARG A 73 -10.07 -16.83 13.71
C ARG A 73 -11.32 -16.80 14.57
N GLU A 74 -11.23 -16.31 15.79
CA GLU A 74 -12.39 -16.16 16.71
C GLU A 74 -13.44 -15.20 16.19
N ALA A 75 -13.02 -14.15 15.49
CA ALA A 75 -13.88 -13.15 14.87
C ALA A 75 -14.34 -13.55 13.45
N GLY A 76 -13.94 -14.72 12.93
CA GLY A 76 -14.30 -15.16 11.57
C GLY A 76 -13.66 -14.34 10.45
N LEU A 77 -12.57 -13.59 10.74
CA LEU A 77 -11.94 -12.67 9.78
C LEU A 77 -10.99 -13.43 8.85
N LYS A 78 -11.19 -13.24 7.54
CA LYS A 78 -10.32 -13.79 6.48
C LYS A 78 -9.87 -12.67 5.56
N SER A 79 -8.55 -12.45 5.45
CA SER A 79 -8.01 -11.43 4.53
C SER A 79 -8.21 -11.83 3.08
N ARG A 80 -8.52 -10.83 2.24
CA ARG A 80 -8.58 -11.02 0.78
C ARG A 80 -7.19 -11.36 0.26
N GLN A 81 -7.13 -12.33 -0.66
CA GLN A 81 -5.90 -12.69 -1.36
C GLN A 81 -5.97 -12.16 -2.79
N PRO A 82 -4.89 -11.52 -3.31
CA PRO A 82 -4.86 -11.12 -4.71
C PRO A 82 -4.90 -12.38 -5.60
N GLY A 83 -5.72 -12.32 -6.65
CA GLY A 83 -5.75 -13.34 -7.70
C GLY A 83 -4.48 -13.31 -8.57
N PRO A 84 -4.32 -14.28 -9.50
CA PRO A 84 -3.24 -14.26 -10.47
C PRO A 84 -3.33 -13.00 -11.34
N SER A 85 -2.18 -12.31 -11.54
CA SER A 85 -2.12 -11.10 -12.38
C SER A 85 -2.04 -11.50 -13.86
N PRO A 86 -2.92 -11.01 -14.75
CA PRO A 86 -2.78 -11.24 -16.18
C PRO A 86 -1.58 -10.43 -16.71
N TYR A 87 -0.61 -11.12 -17.30
CA TYR A 87 0.55 -10.50 -17.97
C TYR A 87 0.12 -9.88 -19.30
N LYS A 88 0.35 -8.58 -19.52
CA LYS A 88 0.11 -7.90 -20.80
C LYS A 88 1.43 -7.53 -21.47
N LYS A 89 1.58 -7.90 -22.75
CA LYS A 89 2.71 -7.44 -23.60
C LYS A 89 2.44 -5.99 -24.03
N TYR A 90 3.38 -5.11 -23.79
CA TYR A 90 3.31 -3.70 -24.17
C TYR A 90 3.82 -3.47 -25.60
N GLY A 91 3.27 -2.43 -26.27
CA GLY A 91 3.64 -2.01 -27.62
C GLY A 91 5.03 -1.37 -27.71
N GLN A 92 5.40 -0.93 -28.93
CA GLN A 92 6.73 -0.39 -29.22
C GLN A 92 6.93 0.99 -28.62
N ALA A 93 8.01 1.18 -27.84
CA ALA A 93 8.47 2.50 -27.41
C ALA A 93 9.23 3.21 -28.56
N ARG A 94 9.04 4.55 -28.65
CA ARG A 94 9.63 5.39 -29.71
C ARG A 94 10.83 6.22 -29.25
N VAL A 95 11.20 6.20 -27.98
CA VAL A 95 12.29 7.01 -27.42
C VAL A 95 13.23 6.11 -26.63
N ASP A 96 14.52 6.20 -26.91
CA ASP A 96 15.55 5.48 -26.18
C ASP A 96 15.99 6.33 -24.97
N ILE A 97 15.42 6.02 -23.81
CA ILE A 97 15.77 6.62 -22.53
C ILE A 97 16.38 5.51 -21.68
N PRO A 98 17.61 5.68 -21.15
CA PRO A 98 18.32 4.62 -20.44
C PRO A 98 17.64 4.28 -19.10
N ASN A 99 17.82 3.02 -18.67
CA ASN A 99 17.47 2.60 -17.32
C ASN A 99 18.60 2.98 -16.35
N LEU A 100 18.50 4.16 -15.76
CA LEU A 100 19.49 4.67 -14.81
C LEU A 100 19.24 4.15 -13.39
N LEU A 101 18.01 3.79 -13.05
CA LEU A 101 17.66 3.23 -11.76
C LEU A 101 18.22 1.82 -11.54
N ASP A 102 18.29 1.04 -12.60
CA ASP A 102 18.83 -0.34 -12.65
C ASP A 102 18.45 -1.21 -11.44
N ARG A 103 17.17 -1.15 -11.04
CA ARG A 103 16.59 -1.87 -9.90
C ARG A 103 17.16 -1.50 -8.52
N GLN A 104 17.87 -0.40 -8.40
CA GLN A 104 18.33 0.12 -7.13
C GLN A 104 17.15 0.78 -6.38
N PHE A 105 16.24 -0.06 -5.86
CA PHE A 105 15.02 0.40 -5.21
C PHE A 105 15.22 0.81 -3.74
N ASP A 106 16.38 0.58 -3.18
CA ASP A 106 16.75 1.03 -1.84
C ASP A 106 17.34 2.44 -1.94
N VAL A 107 16.48 3.44 -1.76
CA VAL A 107 16.81 4.85 -1.90
C VAL A 107 16.96 5.46 -0.51
N PRO A 108 18.14 6.03 -0.17
CA PRO A 108 18.45 6.43 1.20
C PRO A 108 17.68 7.66 1.69
N GLU A 109 17.23 8.53 0.78
CA GLU A 109 16.59 9.80 1.15
C GLU A 109 15.31 10.05 0.34
N PRO A 110 14.28 10.68 0.95
CA PRO A 110 13.11 11.15 0.22
C PRO A 110 13.47 12.15 -0.88
N ASN A 111 12.65 12.21 -1.92
CA ASN A 111 12.79 13.13 -3.04
C ASN A 111 14.07 12.98 -3.89
N LYS A 112 14.73 11.81 -3.82
CA LYS A 112 15.84 11.47 -4.73
C LYS A 112 15.38 10.67 -5.94
N VAL A 113 14.46 9.72 -5.75
CA VAL A 113 13.92 8.92 -6.84
C VAL A 113 12.42 8.79 -6.69
N TRP A 114 11.69 9.23 -7.72
CA TRP A 114 10.26 8.96 -7.84
C TRP A 114 10.01 7.95 -8.95
N CYS A 115 9.05 7.07 -8.74
CA CYS A 115 8.54 6.16 -9.75
C CYS A 115 7.12 6.52 -10.15
N GLY A 116 6.84 6.39 -11.46
CA GLY A 116 5.50 6.58 -12.01
C GLY A 116 5.02 5.40 -12.84
N ASP A 117 3.71 5.18 -12.84
CA ASP A 117 3.05 4.18 -13.68
C ASP A 117 1.55 4.48 -13.82
N ILE A 118 0.90 3.84 -14.80
CA ILE A 118 -0.51 4.00 -15.12
C ILE A 118 -1.26 2.69 -14.93
N SER A 119 -2.41 2.75 -14.27
CA SER A 119 -3.32 1.61 -14.13
C SER A 119 -4.73 1.93 -14.63
N TYR A 120 -5.55 0.89 -14.77
CA TYR A 120 -6.93 0.97 -15.24
C TYR A 120 -7.90 0.88 -14.07
N ILE A 121 -9.00 1.67 -14.16
CA ILE A 121 -10.08 1.70 -13.19
C ILE A 121 -11.40 1.64 -13.95
N TRP A 122 -12.30 0.75 -13.53
CA TRP A 122 -13.65 0.68 -14.07
C TRP A 122 -14.58 1.64 -13.31
N ALA A 123 -15.18 2.61 -14.01
CA ALA A 123 -16.14 3.53 -13.41
C ALA A 123 -17.20 3.93 -14.43
N GLY A 124 -18.46 3.98 -13.99
CA GLY A 124 -19.60 4.12 -14.89
C GLY A 124 -19.68 2.88 -15.79
N ASP A 125 -19.58 3.08 -17.08
CA ASP A 125 -19.69 2.07 -18.12
C ASP A 125 -18.40 1.86 -18.93
N ARG A 126 -17.25 2.41 -18.45
CA ARG A 126 -15.99 2.42 -19.21
C ARG A 126 -14.74 2.35 -18.34
N TRP A 127 -13.62 2.08 -19.03
CA TRP A 127 -12.29 2.17 -18.42
C TRP A 127 -11.81 3.61 -18.32
N HIS A 128 -11.25 3.92 -17.15
CA HIS A 128 -10.52 5.16 -16.86
C HIS A 128 -9.08 4.82 -16.48
N TYR A 129 -8.24 5.81 -16.42
CA TYR A 129 -6.81 5.65 -16.23
C TYR A 129 -6.35 6.45 -15.02
N LEU A 130 -5.58 5.80 -14.16
CA LEU A 130 -4.97 6.36 -12.97
C LEU A 130 -3.46 6.40 -13.16
N ALA A 131 -2.86 7.61 -13.18
CA ALA A 131 -1.43 7.78 -13.03
C ALA A 131 -1.09 8.03 -11.57
N VAL A 132 0.00 7.44 -11.09
CA VAL A 132 0.49 7.61 -9.72
C VAL A 132 1.98 7.90 -9.74
N VAL A 133 2.41 8.78 -8.84
CA VAL A 133 3.80 9.08 -8.54
C VAL A 133 4.10 8.67 -7.11
N MET A 134 5.13 7.87 -6.91
CA MET A 134 5.56 7.34 -5.62
C MET A 134 7.02 7.68 -5.35
N ASP A 135 7.32 8.17 -4.16
CA ASP A 135 8.69 8.31 -3.67
C ASP A 135 9.25 6.93 -3.29
N LEU A 136 10.40 6.56 -3.85
CA LEU A 136 10.98 5.24 -3.62
C LEU A 136 11.60 5.06 -2.24
N CYS A 137 12.03 6.10 -1.55
CA CYS A 137 12.62 5.98 -0.22
C CYS A 137 11.65 5.32 0.75
N THR A 138 10.50 5.94 0.96
CA THR A 138 9.50 5.48 1.94
C THR A 138 8.28 4.81 1.31
N ARG A 139 8.24 4.68 -0.01
CA ARG A 139 7.07 4.19 -0.77
C ARG A 139 5.83 5.08 -0.65
N ARG A 140 6.00 6.34 -0.26
CA ARG A 140 4.91 7.29 -0.12
C ARG A 140 4.38 7.71 -1.49
N VAL A 141 3.06 7.63 -1.68
CA VAL A 141 2.40 8.21 -2.86
C VAL A 141 2.38 9.73 -2.70
N VAL A 142 2.98 10.43 -3.65
CA VAL A 142 3.18 11.89 -3.61
C VAL A 142 2.33 12.64 -4.61
N GLY A 143 1.82 11.95 -5.63
CA GLY A 143 0.90 12.53 -6.61
C GLY A 143 0.07 11.46 -7.31
N SER A 144 -1.15 11.80 -7.69
CA SER A 144 -2.00 10.93 -8.49
C SER A 144 -3.02 11.74 -9.28
N ALA A 145 -3.37 11.26 -10.47
CA ALA A 145 -4.38 11.85 -11.32
C ALA A 145 -5.22 10.76 -12.00
N VAL A 146 -6.49 11.07 -12.29
CA VAL A 146 -7.40 10.17 -13.00
C VAL A 146 -7.99 10.87 -14.21
N SER A 147 -7.99 10.19 -15.35
CA SER A 147 -8.52 10.71 -16.63
C SER A 147 -9.29 9.61 -17.39
N GLU A 148 -10.15 10.05 -18.31
CA GLU A 148 -10.83 9.16 -19.27
C GLU A 148 -9.89 8.64 -20.36
N LYS A 149 -8.74 9.28 -20.58
CA LYS A 149 -7.79 8.93 -21.64
C LYS A 149 -6.38 8.73 -21.07
N PRO A 150 -5.64 7.69 -21.49
CA PRO A 150 -4.25 7.48 -21.09
C PRO A 150 -3.30 8.33 -21.93
N ASN A 151 -3.45 9.64 -21.87
CA ASN A 151 -2.65 10.59 -22.65
C ASN A 151 -1.48 11.17 -21.83
N ALA A 152 -0.64 11.97 -22.48
CA ALA A 152 0.50 12.61 -21.82
C ALA A 152 0.07 13.60 -20.72
N GLN A 153 -1.13 14.19 -20.82
CA GLN A 153 -1.65 15.10 -19.80
C GLN A 153 -1.86 14.40 -18.46
N LEU A 154 -2.38 13.18 -18.47
CA LEU A 154 -2.63 12.39 -17.26
C LEU A 154 -1.36 12.23 -16.40
N VAL A 155 -0.21 11.88 -17.02
CA VAL A 155 1.05 11.71 -16.29
C VAL A 155 1.67 13.05 -15.90
N VAL A 156 1.43 14.10 -16.67
CA VAL A 156 1.82 15.47 -16.33
C VAL A 156 1.06 15.93 -15.09
N ASP A 157 -0.26 15.79 -15.07
CA ASP A 157 -1.09 16.19 -13.92
C ASP A 157 -0.65 15.49 -12.63
N ALA A 158 -0.38 14.19 -12.70
CA ALA A 158 0.11 13.43 -11.54
C ALA A 158 1.50 13.92 -11.07
N LEU A 159 2.39 14.26 -12.00
CA LEU A 159 3.72 14.78 -11.68
C LEU A 159 3.66 16.20 -11.12
N GLU A 160 2.83 17.09 -11.68
CA GLU A 160 2.67 18.47 -11.20
C GLU A 160 2.12 18.47 -9.77
N ILE A 161 1.10 17.66 -9.46
CA ILE A 161 0.59 17.47 -8.10
C ILE A 161 1.71 17.03 -7.15
N ALA A 162 2.55 16.09 -7.59
CA ALA A 162 3.68 15.61 -6.78
C ALA A 162 4.72 16.73 -6.54
N LEU A 163 5.06 17.49 -7.57
CA LEU A 163 6.02 18.59 -7.49
C LEU A 163 5.54 19.71 -6.56
N GLU A 164 4.28 20.11 -6.68
CA GLU A 164 3.66 21.11 -5.80
C GLU A 164 3.64 20.64 -4.34
N ALA A 165 3.19 19.41 -4.11
CA ALA A 165 3.14 18.82 -2.76
C ALA A 165 4.51 18.68 -2.10
N ARG A 166 5.59 18.64 -2.89
CA ARG A 166 6.98 18.42 -2.43
C ARG A 166 7.88 19.64 -2.54
N GLY A 167 7.36 20.79 -2.95
CA GLY A 167 8.13 22.04 -3.05
C GLY A 167 9.23 21.99 -4.11
N TYR A 168 9.01 21.28 -5.21
CA TYR A 168 9.92 21.21 -6.37
C TYR A 168 11.35 20.77 -6.01
N PRO A 169 11.53 19.53 -5.52
CA PRO A 169 12.83 19.03 -5.07
C PRO A 169 13.87 19.05 -6.17
N LYS A 170 15.13 19.32 -5.82
CA LYS A 170 16.27 19.33 -6.74
C LYS A 170 17.02 18.00 -6.73
N GLY A 171 17.66 17.66 -7.87
CA GLY A 171 18.43 16.42 -7.98
C GLY A 171 17.56 15.17 -8.02
N LEU A 172 16.29 15.30 -8.38
CA LEU A 172 15.32 14.22 -8.48
C LEU A 172 15.53 13.41 -9.76
N MET A 173 15.46 12.07 -9.64
CA MET A 173 15.30 11.15 -10.77
C MET A 173 13.83 10.70 -10.84
N PHE A 174 13.26 10.68 -12.05
CA PHE A 174 11.94 10.12 -12.30
C PHE A 174 12.06 8.85 -13.14
N HIS A 175 11.66 7.71 -12.59
CA HIS A 175 11.65 6.42 -13.26
C HIS A 175 10.23 5.98 -13.65
N SER A 176 10.08 5.40 -14.85
CA SER A 176 8.81 4.84 -15.32
C SER A 176 9.03 3.61 -16.20
N ASP A 177 7.93 2.95 -16.55
CA ASP A 177 7.94 2.01 -17.68
C ASP A 177 8.15 2.77 -19.01
N GLN A 178 8.22 2.01 -20.13
CA GLN A 178 8.35 2.58 -21.47
C GLN A 178 7.00 3.03 -22.08
N GLY A 179 6.04 3.45 -21.27
CA GLY A 179 4.78 3.99 -21.76
C GLY A 179 4.99 5.23 -22.62
N SER A 180 4.29 5.31 -23.76
CA SER A 180 4.40 6.45 -24.69
C SER A 180 4.08 7.80 -24.05
N GLN A 181 3.31 7.82 -22.97
CA GLN A 181 2.96 8.99 -22.18
C GLN A 181 4.21 9.62 -21.54
N TYR A 182 5.07 8.79 -20.95
CA TYR A 182 6.33 9.19 -20.30
C TYR A 182 7.41 9.59 -21.32
N GLY A 183 7.39 9.02 -22.54
CA GLY A 183 8.26 9.41 -23.65
C GLY A 183 7.78 10.67 -24.38
N SER A 184 6.61 11.24 -24.06
CA SER A 184 6.04 12.37 -24.77
C SER A 184 6.83 13.66 -24.58
N ARG A 185 6.83 14.52 -25.62
CA ARG A 185 7.47 15.85 -25.54
C ARG A 185 6.92 16.70 -24.37
N ARG A 186 5.62 16.57 -24.08
CA ARG A 186 4.98 17.31 -23.01
C ARG A 186 5.51 16.92 -21.64
N PHE A 187 5.57 15.62 -21.34
CA PHE A 187 6.09 15.12 -20.08
C PHE A 187 7.59 15.44 -19.90
N ARG A 188 8.40 15.19 -20.94
CA ARG A 188 9.83 15.48 -20.93
C ARG A 188 10.13 16.98 -20.74
N ARG A 189 9.28 17.87 -21.25
CA ARG A 189 9.40 19.33 -21.03
C ARG A 189 9.24 19.69 -19.54
N ILE A 190 8.31 19.04 -18.83
CA ILE A 190 8.13 19.28 -17.37
C ILE A 190 9.36 18.78 -16.60
N LEU A 191 9.86 17.58 -16.92
CA LEU A 191 11.09 17.07 -16.31
C LEU A 191 12.27 18.03 -16.53
N TRP A 192 12.48 18.46 -17.77
CA TRP A 192 13.57 19.38 -18.11
C TRP A 192 13.47 20.72 -17.38
N ARG A 193 12.29 21.33 -17.32
CA ARG A 193 12.06 22.61 -16.62
C ARG A 193 12.38 22.51 -15.13
N ASN A 194 12.12 21.36 -14.52
CA ASN A 194 12.37 21.11 -13.11
C ASN A 194 13.72 20.44 -12.83
N GLN A 195 14.58 20.28 -13.86
CA GLN A 195 15.90 19.64 -13.75
C GLN A 195 15.83 18.20 -13.22
N ILE A 196 14.79 17.47 -13.59
CA ILE A 196 14.54 16.08 -13.18
C ILE A 196 15.19 15.15 -14.21
N GLN A 197 16.03 14.24 -13.73
CA GLN A 197 16.65 13.21 -14.55
C GLN A 197 15.62 12.13 -14.90
N GLN A 198 15.47 11.80 -16.18
CA GLN A 198 14.57 10.75 -16.62
C GLN A 198 15.26 9.40 -16.72
N SER A 199 14.60 8.37 -16.19
CA SER A 199 14.99 6.96 -16.30
C SER A 199 13.79 6.14 -16.76
N MET A 200 14.00 5.13 -17.61
CA MET A 200 12.92 4.23 -18.05
C MET A 200 13.35 2.77 -17.96
N SER A 201 12.41 1.90 -17.63
CA SER A 201 12.62 0.45 -17.60
C SER A 201 13.14 -0.07 -18.93
N ARG A 202 13.93 -1.13 -18.92
CA ARG A 202 14.32 -1.85 -20.15
C ARG A 202 13.08 -2.43 -20.83
N ARG A 203 13.13 -2.49 -22.13
CA ARG A 203 12.00 -2.97 -22.94
C ARG A 203 11.63 -4.42 -22.57
N GLY A 204 10.36 -4.64 -22.30
CA GLY A 204 9.83 -5.97 -21.94
C GLY A 204 10.22 -6.45 -20.55
N ASN A 205 10.87 -5.61 -19.74
CA ASN A 205 11.31 -5.96 -18.41
C ASN A 205 10.46 -5.26 -17.33
N CYS A 206 9.37 -5.92 -16.95
CA CYS A 206 8.45 -5.41 -15.91
C CYS A 206 9.10 -5.29 -14.52
N TRP A 207 10.15 -6.09 -14.26
CA TRP A 207 10.84 -6.08 -12.96
C TRP A 207 11.55 -4.74 -12.67
N ASP A 208 11.82 -3.95 -13.71
CA ASP A 208 12.51 -2.67 -13.56
C ASP A 208 11.58 -1.60 -12.93
N ASN A 209 10.23 -1.83 -12.92
CA ASN A 209 9.24 -0.97 -12.22
C ASN A 209 8.43 -1.74 -11.15
N ALA A 210 9.01 -2.78 -10.57
CA ALA A 210 8.36 -3.66 -9.60
C ALA A 210 7.70 -2.94 -8.39
N PRO A 211 8.23 -1.82 -7.85
CA PRO A 211 7.56 -1.07 -6.79
C PRO A 211 6.18 -0.55 -7.20
N MET A 212 6.02 -0.04 -8.41
CA MET A 212 4.73 0.45 -8.92
C MET A 212 3.75 -0.68 -9.20
N GLU A 213 4.22 -1.80 -9.76
CA GLU A 213 3.40 -3.00 -9.95
C GLU A 213 2.84 -3.49 -8.60
N ARG A 214 3.68 -3.48 -7.56
CA ARG A 214 3.27 -3.86 -6.20
C ARG A 214 2.23 -2.89 -5.61
N LEU A 215 2.41 -1.59 -5.81
CA LEU A 215 1.45 -0.57 -5.39
C LEU A 215 0.08 -0.81 -6.03
N PHE A 216 0.04 -0.95 -7.35
CA PHE A 216 -1.21 -1.17 -8.06
C PHE A 216 -1.86 -2.52 -7.75
N ARG A 217 -1.05 -3.55 -7.52
CA ARG A 217 -1.57 -4.84 -7.04
C ARG A 217 -2.25 -4.68 -5.68
N SER A 218 -1.64 -3.95 -4.76
CA SER A 218 -2.24 -3.64 -3.45
C SER A 218 -3.54 -2.85 -3.62
N LEU A 219 -3.53 -1.75 -4.37
CA LEU A 219 -4.73 -0.96 -4.64
C LEU A 219 -5.87 -1.83 -5.17
N LYS A 220 -5.61 -2.63 -6.20
CA LYS A 220 -6.64 -3.46 -6.86
C LYS A 220 -7.19 -4.57 -5.98
N SER A 221 -6.34 -5.23 -5.20
CA SER A 221 -6.76 -6.36 -4.37
C SER A 221 -7.34 -5.94 -3.01
N GLU A 222 -6.88 -4.82 -2.48
CA GLU A 222 -7.21 -4.40 -1.12
C GLU A 222 -8.36 -3.39 -1.07
N TRP A 223 -8.48 -2.52 -2.09
CA TRP A 223 -9.33 -1.33 -1.99
C TRP A 223 -10.36 -1.17 -3.08
N LEU A 224 -10.00 -1.33 -4.36
CA LEU A 224 -10.93 -1.08 -5.45
C LEU A 224 -12.18 -1.97 -5.34
N LEU A 225 -13.32 -1.40 -5.70
CA LEU A 225 -14.58 -2.14 -5.71
C LEU A 225 -14.56 -3.20 -6.82
N PRO A 226 -14.91 -4.46 -6.53
CA PRO A 226 -14.87 -5.55 -7.53
C PRO A 226 -15.72 -5.30 -8.79
N LEU A 227 -16.84 -4.62 -8.62
CA LEU A 227 -17.77 -4.26 -9.71
C LEU A 227 -17.49 -2.88 -10.31
N GLY A 228 -16.41 -2.19 -9.84
CA GLY A 228 -16.11 -0.82 -10.25
C GLY A 228 -16.93 0.22 -9.51
N TYR A 229 -16.84 1.45 -9.98
CA TYR A 229 -17.50 2.62 -9.38
C TYR A 229 -18.68 3.10 -10.21
N ARG A 230 -19.68 3.69 -9.57
CA ARG A 230 -20.86 4.25 -10.25
C ARG A 230 -20.51 5.45 -11.15
N SER A 231 -19.47 6.20 -10.79
CA SER A 231 -19.01 7.37 -11.54
C SER A 231 -17.51 7.60 -11.39
N LEU A 232 -16.93 8.35 -12.32
CA LEU A 232 -15.53 8.79 -12.22
C LEU A 232 -15.27 9.62 -10.97
N MET A 233 -16.22 10.45 -10.54
CA MET A 233 -16.09 11.26 -9.33
C MET A 233 -15.99 10.36 -8.09
N ALA A 234 -16.84 9.33 -7.99
CA ALA A 234 -16.79 8.35 -6.90
C ALA A 234 -15.46 7.60 -6.89
N ALA A 235 -14.95 7.20 -8.06
CA ALA A 235 -13.64 6.57 -8.20
C ALA A 235 -12.50 7.49 -7.71
N LYS A 236 -12.50 8.75 -8.15
CA LYS A 236 -11.50 9.74 -7.74
C LYS A 236 -11.49 9.95 -6.23
N ALA A 237 -12.64 10.14 -5.61
CA ALA A 237 -12.76 10.35 -4.17
C ALA A 237 -12.24 9.14 -3.38
N ASP A 238 -12.63 7.93 -3.77
CA ASP A 238 -12.27 6.71 -3.06
C ASP A 238 -10.77 6.36 -3.21
N ILE A 239 -10.18 6.59 -4.39
CA ILE A 239 -8.76 6.38 -4.64
C ILE A 239 -7.91 7.42 -3.90
N ASN A 240 -8.37 8.68 -3.86
CA ASN A 240 -7.71 9.71 -3.08
C ASN A 240 -7.73 9.36 -1.57
N ASP A 241 -8.86 8.87 -1.05
CA ASP A 241 -8.94 8.36 0.34
C ASP A 241 -7.98 7.21 0.57
N TYR A 242 -7.87 6.26 -0.38
CA TYR A 242 -6.88 5.20 -0.28
C TYR A 242 -5.47 5.72 -0.15
N PHE A 243 -5.01 6.58 -1.05
CA PHE A 243 -3.62 7.05 -1.03
C PHE A 243 -3.34 8.01 0.12
N MET A 244 -4.20 9.03 0.30
CA MET A 244 -3.91 10.11 1.24
C MET A 244 -4.20 9.77 2.69
N ARG A 245 -5.16 8.87 2.96
CA ARG A 245 -5.51 8.47 4.31
C ARG A 245 -5.00 7.08 4.66
N TYR A 246 -5.39 6.05 3.89
CA TYR A 246 -5.10 4.67 4.28
C TYR A 246 -3.68 4.24 3.91
N TYR A 247 -3.28 4.30 2.65
CA TYR A 247 -1.98 3.81 2.18
C TYR A 247 -0.82 4.57 2.84
N ASN A 248 -0.84 5.90 2.77
CA ASN A 248 0.26 6.71 3.29
C ASN A 248 0.35 6.74 4.82
N TRP A 249 -0.77 6.59 5.56
CA TRP A 249 -0.77 6.84 7.02
C TRP A 249 -1.20 5.66 7.88
N ARG A 250 -1.82 4.62 7.31
CA ARG A 250 -2.35 3.48 8.08
C ARG A 250 -1.80 2.13 7.63
N ARG A 251 -1.43 2.00 6.35
CA ARG A 251 -1.00 0.72 5.79
C ARG A 251 0.47 0.47 6.08
N PRO A 252 0.82 -0.56 6.88
CA PRO A 252 2.21 -0.92 7.13
C PRO A 252 2.93 -1.33 5.85
N HIS A 253 4.18 -0.95 5.72
CA HIS A 253 5.01 -1.31 4.59
C HIS A 253 6.30 -2.01 5.03
N SER A 254 6.63 -3.15 4.39
CA SER A 254 7.78 -3.99 4.77
C SER A 254 9.14 -3.31 4.59
N VAL A 255 9.25 -2.35 3.66
CA VAL A 255 10.48 -1.55 3.46
C VAL A 255 10.71 -0.58 4.62
N ASN A 256 9.67 -0.22 5.35
CA ASN A 256 9.70 0.74 6.45
C ASN A 256 9.58 0.04 7.82
N ASP A 257 10.04 -1.19 7.95
CA ASP A 257 9.98 -1.98 9.20
C ASP A 257 8.57 -2.07 9.81
N GLY A 258 7.55 -2.11 8.94
CA GLY A 258 6.15 -2.16 9.33
C GLY A 258 5.50 -0.81 9.59
N MET A 259 6.22 0.30 9.50
CA MET A 259 5.63 1.64 9.54
C MET A 259 4.90 1.96 8.23
N SER A 260 3.89 2.83 8.31
CA SER A 260 3.27 3.38 7.12
C SER A 260 4.20 4.39 6.42
N PRO A 261 4.09 4.58 5.09
CA PRO A 261 4.98 5.45 4.32
C PRO A 261 5.13 6.87 4.89
N GLY A 262 4.04 7.50 5.32
CA GLY A 262 4.06 8.85 5.89
C GLY A 262 4.71 8.92 7.26
N VAL A 263 4.51 7.91 8.11
CA VAL A 263 5.16 7.82 9.43
C VAL A 263 6.66 7.63 9.27
N ALA A 264 7.10 6.74 8.38
CA ALA A 264 8.51 6.50 8.09
C ALA A 264 9.19 7.78 7.59
N GLU A 265 8.54 8.53 6.70
CA GLU A 265 9.09 9.79 6.21
C GLU A 265 9.17 10.87 7.29
N ASN A 266 8.17 10.95 8.16
CA ASN A 266 8.23 11.90 9.29
C ASN A 266 9.39 11.58 10.23
N GLN A 267 9.66 10.30 10.51
CA GLN A 267 10.84 9.91 11.31
C GLN A 267 12.14 10.28 10.61
N PHE A 268 12.26 10.04 9.30
CA PHE A 268 13.41 10.44 8.52
C PHE A 268 13.67 11.95 8.64
N ASN A 269 12.64 12.78 8.47
CA ASN A 269 12.74 14.23 8.56
C ASN A 269 13.09 14.73 9.98
N LEU A 270 12.71 13.99 11.03
CA LEU A 270 13.11 14.32 12.40
C LEU A 270 14.60 14.01 12.62
N VAL A 271 15.06 12.83 12.22
CA VAL A 271 16.48 12.43 12.38
C VAL A 271 17.40 13.37 11.60
N SER A 272 17.05 13.72 10.35
CA SER A 272 17.87 14.61 9.53
C SER A 272 17.95 16.07 10.01
N LYS A 273 17.09 16.50 10.94
CA LYS A 273 17.18 17.83 11.58
C LYS A 273 18.17 17.88 12.74
N PHE A 274 18.59 16.73 13.25
CA PHE A 274 19.52 16.62 14.39
C PHE A 274 20.89 16.06 13.98
N ALA A 275 21.08 15.74 12.70
CA ALA A 275 22.34 15.32 12.11
C ALA A 275 23.02 16.49 11.37
#